data_e17277abb70cdb134132be4de1c18898
#
_entry.id   e17277abb70cdb134132be4de1c18898
#
_cell.length_a   1.000
_cell.length_b   1.000
_cell.length_c   1.000
_cell.angle_alpha   90.00
_cell.angle_beta   90.00
_cell.angle_gamma   90.00
#
_symmetry.space_group_name_H-M   'P 1'
#
loop_
_entity.id
_entity.type
_entity.pdbx_description
1 polymer ?
#
loop_
_entity_poly.entity_id
_entity_poly.type
_entity_poly.pdbx_seq_one_letter_code
_entity_poly.pdbx_strand_id
1 'polypeptide(L)'
;MRISSRFTIAVHMLTAMEYFKGQYKITSEFLASSVCTNPVVIRRLLGKLKEANLIKVSRGTGGAVLTRDATLITLYDIYQAVEEDDADGALFIFHEHPEPLCPVGSCIHEVLDPKLDSIKLALINEMKATTLAELVNKAQTINLAKSNSN
;
A
#
# COMPACT_ATOMS: atom_id res chain seq x y z
N MET A 1 -2.33 -13.45 -0.12
CA MET A 1 -2.19 -12.00 0.15
C MET A 1 -0.96 -11.80 1.02
N ARG A 2 0.13 -11.36 0.45
CA ARG A 2 1.36 -11.03 1.18
C ARG A 2 1.59 -9.52 1.09
N ILE A 3 1.81 -8.88 2.23
CA ILE A 3 2.11 -7.44 2.26
C ILE A 3 3.61 -7.28 2.39
N SER A 4 4.24 -6.71 1.38
CA SER A 4 5.68 -6.45 1.32
C SER A 4 6.01 -4.99 1.65
N SER A 5 7.30 -4.68 1.82
CA SER A 5 7.74 -3.30 1.95
C SER A 5 7.45 -2.45 0.71
N ARG A 6 7.20 -3.06 -0.45
CA ARG A 6 6.76 -2.35 -1.67
C ARG A 6 5.47 -1.57 -1.44
N PHE A 7 4.52 -2.16 -0.70
CA PHE A 7 3.27 -1.51 -0.34
C PHE A 7 3.52 -0.24 0.49
N THR A 8 4.26 -0.34 1.58
CA THR A 8 4.52 0.82 2.46
C THR A 8 5.34 1.89 1.77
N ILE A 9 6.29 1.51 0.91
CA ILE A 9 7.04 2.45 0.06
C ILE A 9 6.09 3.16 -0.91
N ALA A 10 5.19 2.45 -1.58
CA ALA A 10 4.23 3.04 -2.51
C ALA A 10 3.27 4.01 -1.81
N VAL A 11 2.77 3.65 -0.62
CA VAL A 11 1.96 4.57 0.20
C VAL A 11 2.74 5.84 0.53
N HIS A 12 4.00 5.72 0.96
CA HIS A 12 4.85 6.87 1.22
C HIS A 12 5.04 7.74 -0.03
N MET A 13 5.33 7.13 -1.18
CA MET A 13 5.50 7.84 -2.45
C MET A 13 4.26 8.66 -2.82
N LEU A 14 3.07 8.07 -2.78
CA LEU A 14 1.82 8.74 -3.12
C LEU A 14 1.46 9.83 -2.10
N THR A 15 1.70 9.59 -0.82
CA THR A 15 1.53 10.60 0.24
C THR A 15 2.44 11.80 0.00
N ALA A 16 3.72 11.57 -0.35
CA ALA A 16 4.66 12.63 -0.68
C ALA A 16 4.24 13.42 -1.94
N MET A 17 3.74 12.72 -2.97
CA MET A 17 3.24 13.38 -4.19
C MET A 17 2.14 14.38 -3.90
N GLU A 18 1.16 14.01 -3.09
CA GLU A 18 0.03 14.90 -2.75
C GLU A 18 0.44 15.96 -1.74
N TYR A 19 1.25 15.60 -0.73
CA TYR A 19 1.73 16.55 0.29
C TYR A 19 2.53 17.73 -0.32
N PHE A 20 3.41 17.43 -1.26
CA PHE A 20 4.29 18.42 -1.90
C PHE A 20 3.78 18.94 -3.23
N LYS A 21 2.55 18.64 -3.58
CA LYS A 21 1.89 19.08 -4.82
C LYS A 21 1.97 20.59 -4.97
N GLY A 22 2.49 21.02 -6.10
CA GLY A 22 2.67 22.45 -6.40
C GLY A 22 3.85 23.11 -5.71
N GLN A 23 4.57 22.44 -4.81
CA GLN A 23 5.75 22.97 -4.12
C GLN A 23 7.05 22.49 -4.76
N TYR A 24 7.10 21.22 -5.13
CA TYR A 24 8.28 20.58 -5.69
C TYR A 24 7.92 19.75 -6.91
N LYS A 25 8.90 19.62 -7.81
CA LYS A 25 8.84 18.64 -8.88
C LYS A 25 9.10 17.25 -8.30
N ILE A 26 8.13 16.36 -8.40
CA ILE A 26 8.22 15.00 -7.86
C ILE A 26 8.94 14.09 -8.85
N THR A 27 10.24 13.90 -8.64
CA THR A 27 11.09 13.01 -9.42
C THR A 27 11.34 11.69 -8.70
N SER A 28 11.88 10.70 -9.39
CA SER A 28 12.30 9.44 -8.76
C SER A 28 13.41 9.66 -7.73
N GLU A 29 14.30 10.61 -7.95
CA GLU A 29 15.36 10.99 -7.04
C GLU A 29 14.80 11.68 -5.78
N PHE A 30 13.84 12.58 -5.94
CA PHE A 30 13.14 13.21 -4.81
C PHE A 30 12.46 12.14 -3.93
N LEU A 31 11.72 11.23 -4.55
CA LEU A 31 11.02 10.16 -3.83
C LEU A 31 12.01 9.19 -3.17
N ALA A 32 13.10 8.83 -3.85
CA ALA A 32 14.13 7.95 -3.29
C ALA A 32 14.80 8.58 -2.06
N SER A 33 15.02 9.89 -2.09
CA SER A 33 15.55 10.65 -0.94
C SER A 33 14.55 10.65 0.22
N SER A 34 13.27 10.92 -0.05
CA SER A 34 12.22 10.95 0.98
C SER A 34 12.01 9.59 1.64
N VAL A 35 12.01 8.53 0.85
CA VAL A 35 11.82 7.14 1.33
C VAL A 35 13.10 6.53 1.91
N CYS A 36 14.26 7.12 1.62
CA CYS A 36 15.59 6.56 1.93
C CYS A 36 15.79 5.17 1.31
N THR A 37 15.51 5.03 0.02
CA THR A 37 15.66 3.75 -0.70
C THR A 37 16.32 3.95 -2.07
N ASN A 38 16.68 2.82 -2.70
CA ASN A 38 17.32 2.84 -4.01
C ASN A 38 16.36 3.41 -5.09
N PRO A 39 16.80 4.38 -5.92
CA PRO A 39 16.02 4.93 -7.03
C PRO A 39 15.48 3.88 -8.02
N VAL A 40 16.15 2.75 -8.19
CA VAL A 40 15.68 1.65 -9.04
C VAL A 40 14.36 1.05 -8.51
N VAL A 41 14.24 0.89 -7.20
CA VAL A 41 13.01 0.42 -6.54
C VAL A 41 11.88 1.43 -6.78
N ILE A 42 12.17 2.73 -6.61
CA ILE A 42 11.21 3.82 -6.86
C ILE A 42 10.72 3.80 -8.31
N ARG A 43 11.62 3.72 -9.29
CA ARG A 43 11.24 3.68 -10.71
C ARG A 43 10.36 2.48 -11.05
N ARG A 44 10.66 1.31 -10.48
CA ARG A 44 9.83 0.10 -10.65
C ARG A 44 8.42 0.30 -10.09
N LEU A 45 8.32 0.88 -8.88
CA LEU A 45 7.03 1.17 -8.26
C LEU A 45 6.26 2.27 -9.02
N LEU A 46 6.93 3.31 -9.52
CA LEU A 46 6.30 4.31 -10.40
C LEU A 46 5.70 3.65 -11.65
N GLY A 47 6.38 2.66 -12.23
CA GLY A 47 5.86 1.87 -13.35
C GLY A 47 4.54 1.18 -13.00
N LYS A 48 4.52 0.43 -11.89
CA LYS A 48 3.33 -0.28 -11.41
C LYS A 48 2.16 0.66 -11.07
N LEU A 49 2.43 1.76 -10.38
CA LEU A 49 1.43 2.76 -10.03
C LEU A 49 0.84 3.46 -11.28
N LYS A 50 1.67 3.67 -12.31
CA LYS A 50 1.23 4.20 -13.60
C LYS A 50 0.36 3.19 -14.36
N GLU A 51 0.75 1.92 -14.41
CA GLU A 51 -0.02 0.84 -15.02
C GLU A 51 -1.40 0.68 -14.35
N ALA A 52 -1.46 0.83 -13.02
CA ALA A 52 -2.70 0.85 -12.26
C ALA A 52 -3.50 2.16 -12.38
N ASN A 53 -3.05 3.11 -13.20
CA ASN A 53 -3.68 4.41 -13.39
C ASN A 53 -3.88 5.21 -12.09
N LEU A 54 -2.98 5.07 -11.12
CA LEU A 54 -2.97 5.87 -9.90
C LEU A 54 -2.16 7.16 -10.06
N ILE A 55 -1.16 7.13 -10.94
CA ILE A 55 -0.32 8.29 -11.25
C ILE A 55 -0.15 8.45 -12.76
N LYS A 56 0.23 9.66 -13.15
CA LYS A 56 0.78 9.98 -14.46
C LYS A 56 2.15 10.66 -14.30
N VAL A 57 3.04 10.40 -15.26
CA VAL A 57 4.37 11.00 -15.29
C VAL A 57 4.49 11.82 -16.55
N SER A 58 4.71 13.12 -16.40
CA SER A 58 4.93 14.02 -17.52
C SER A 58 6.42 14.08 -17.85
N ARG A 59 6.77 13.88 -19.13
CA ARG A 59 8.14 14.06 -19.60
C ARG A 59 8.55 15.54 -19.50
N GLY A 60 9.80 15.78 -19.12
CA GLY A 60 10.35 17.13 -19.03
C GLY A 60 10.07 17.79 -17.68
N THR A 61 9.23 18.81 -17.63
CA THR A 61 9.06 19.70 -16.47
C THR A 61 8.07 19.22 -15.40
N GLY A 62 7.21 18.21 -15.70
CA GLY A 62 6.02 17.93 -14.88
C GLY A 62 6.23 17.01 -13.67
N GLY A 63 7.15 16.05 -13.72
CA GLY A 63 7.28 15.02 -12.67
C GLY A 63 6.06 14.07 -12.58
N ALA A 64 5.93 13.36 -11.44
CA ALA A 64 4.82 12.45 -11.16
C ALA A 64 3.70 13.18 -10.39
N VAL A 65 2.45 12.91 -10.80
CA VAL A 65 1.25 13.46 -10.13
C VAL A 65 0.16 12.39 -10.08
N LEU A 66 -0.77 12.50 -9.13
CA LEU A 66 -1.94 11.64 -9.04
C LEU A 66 -2.86 11.83 -10.25
N THR A 67 -3.54 10.77 -10.68
CA THR A 67 -4.53 10.82 -11.77
C THR A 67 -5.91 11.23 -11.31
N ARG A 68 -6.20 11.06 -10.01
CA ARG A 68 -7.48 11.39 -9.38
C ARG A 68 -7.27 11.97 -7.98
N ASP A 69 -8.31 12.52 -7.41
CA ASP A 69 -8.28 13.10 -6.07
C ASP A 69 -7.85 12.06 -5.03
N ALA A 70 -7.05 12.49 -4.04
CA ALA A 70 -6.54 11.63 -2.98
C ALA A 70 -7.65 10.99 -2.11
N THR A 71 -8.84 11.59 -2.05
CA THR A 71 -10.01 11.03 -1.38
C THR A 71 -10.58 9.80 -2.11
N LEU A 72 -10.24 9.63 -3.39
CA LEU A 72 -10.67 8.53 -4.26
C LEU A 72 -9.60 7.45 -4.44
N ILE A 73 -8.51 7.54 -3.71
CA ILE A 73 -7.42 6.54 -3.69
C ILE A 73 -7.40 5.91 -2.31
N THR A 74 -7.63 4.61 -2.25
CA THR A 74 -7.62 3.85 -1.00
C THR A 74 -6.29 3.08 -0.82
N LEU A 75 -6.00 2.65 0.39
CA LEU A 75 -4.87 1.74 0.64
C LEU A 75 -5.03 0.42 -0.14
N TYR A 76 -6.26 -0.01 -0.38
CA TYR A 76 -6.52 -1.22 -1.17
C TYR A 76 -6.15 -1.03 -2.65
N ASP A 77 -6.45 0.12 -3.25
CA ASP A 77 -6.02 0.44 -4.63
C ASP A 77 -4.49 0.41 -4.76
N ILE A 78 -3.79 0.97 -3.77
CA ILE A 78 -2.33 0.97 -3.74
C ILE A 78 -1.80 -0.46 -3.57
N TYR A 79 -2.39 -1.24 -2.68
CA TYR A 79 -2.05 -2.63 -2.48
C TYR A 79 -2.15 -3.43 -3.79
N GLN A 80 -3.29 -3.34 -4.46
CA GLN A 80 -3.52 -4.03 -5.74
C GLN A 80 -2.54 -3.61 -6.84
N ALA A 81 -2.10 -2.35 -6.83
CA ALA A 81 -1.17 -1.84 -7.83
C ALA A 81 0.24 -2.40 -7.71
N VAL A 82 0.72 -2.67 -6.49
CA VAL A 82 2.15 -2.94 -6.25
C VAL A 82 2.47 -4.35 -5.79
N GLU A 83 1.50 -5.03 -5.17
CA GLU A 83 1.68 -6.43 -4.83
C GLU A 83 1.36 -7.30 -6.04
N GLU A 84 2.24 -8.23 -6.32
CA GLU A 84 1.97 -9.25 -7.32
C GLU A 84 0.97 -10.22 -6.72
N ASP A 85 -0.05 -10.60 -7.49
CA ASP A 85 -0.86 -11.75 -7.16
C ASP A 85 0.08 -12.96 -7.16
N ASP A 86 0.58 -13.32 -6.00
CA ASP A 86 1.13 -14.67 -5.83
C ASP A 86 -0.03 -15.61 -6.17
N ALA A 87 0.19 -16.51 -7.09
CA ALA A 87 -0.83 -17.43 -7.60
C ALA A 87 -1.57 -18.20 -6.48
N ASP A 88 -0.97 -18.25 -5.31
CA ASP A 88 -1.53 -18.83 -4.08
C ASP A 88 -2.07 -17.79 -3.08
N GLY A 89 -2.06 -16.51 -3.39
CA GLY A 89 -2.69 -15.36 -2.73
C GLY A 89 -3.15 -15.45 -1.27
N ALA A 90 -2.64 -16.42 -0.53
CA ALA A 90 -3.07 -16.73 0.82
C ALA A 90 -2.35 -15.83 1.83
N LEU A 91 -3.12 -15.04 2.59
CA LEU A 91 -2.61 -14.32 3.75
C LEU A 91 -2.05 -15.29 4.80
N PHE A 92 -2.69 -16.43 4.91
CA PHE A 92 -2.33 -17.53 5.82
C PHE A 92 -1.89 -18.74 5.01
N ILE A 93 -0.78 -19.34 5.40
CA ILE A 93 -0.34 -20.62 4.87
C ILE A 93 -0.86 -21.70 5.84
N PHE A 94 -1.67 -22.60 5.32
CA PHE A 94 -2.21 -23.71 6.09
C PHE A 94 -1.21 -24.86 6.16
N HIS A 95 -1.16 -25.57 7.29
CA HIS A 95 -0.49 -26.85 7.36
C HIS A 95 -1.36 -27.89 6.62
N GLU A 96 -0.71 -28.70 5.82
CA GLU A 96 -1.35 -29.74 5.05
C GLU A 96 -1.37 -31.05 5.86
N HIS A 97 -2.40 -31.86 5.66
CA HIS A 97 -2.49 -33.22 6.21
C HIS A 97 -2.47 -33.33 7.74
N PRO A 98 -3.37 -32.64 8.48
CA PRO A 98 -3.53 -32.94 9.90
C PRO A 98 -4.00 -34.36 10.12
N GLU A 99 -3.64 -34.96 11.28
CA GLU A 99 -3.94 -36.35 11.62
C GLU A 99 -5.46 -36.60 11.66
N PRO A 100 -6.02 -37.40 10.72
CA PRO A 100 -7.47 -37.60 10.61
C PRO A 100 -8.09 -38.37 11.77
N LEU A 101 -7.30 -39.16 12.50
CA LEU A 101 -7.77 -39.90 13.67
C LEU A 101 -7.75 -39.06 14.96
N CYS A 102 -7.10 -37.93 14.92
CA CYS A 102 -7.14 -36.94 16.02
C CYS A 102 -8.47 -36.19 15.98
N PRO A 103 -9.23 -36.09 17.07
CA PRO A 103 -10.48 -35.34 17.10
C PRO A 103 -10.33 -33.85 16.69
N VAL A 104 -9.19 -33.21 16.99
CA VAL A 104 -8.88 -31.86 16.57
C VAL A 104 -8.38 -31.84 15.12
N GLY A 105 -7.47 -32.75 14.75
CA GLY A 105 -6.91 -32.80 13.41
C GLY A 105 -7.98 -33.03 12.33
N SER A 106 -9.00 -33.84 12.63
CA SER A 106 -10.08 -34.13 11.70
C SER A 106 -10.99 -32.94 11.37
N CYS A 107 -11.03 -31.90 12.21
CA CYS A 107 -11.95 -30.77 12.05
C CYS A 107 -11.26 -29.39 12.07
N ILE A 108 -9.94 -29.33 12.21
CA ILE A 108 -9.24 -28.04 12.40
C ILE A 108 -9.51 -27.05 11.27
N HIS A 109 -9.56 -27.50 10.03
CA HIS A 109 -9.87 -26.64 8.88
C HIS A 109 -11.30 -26.13 8.91
N GLU A 110 -12.28 -26.95 9.27
CA GLU A 110 -13.67 -26.52 9.39
C GLU A 110 -13.86 -25.45 10.48
N VAL A 111 -13.05 -25.50 11.54
CA VAL A 111 -13.08 -24.54 12.63
C VAL A 111 -12.30 -23.27 12.32
N LEU A 112 -11.10 -23.40 11.73
CA LEU A 112 -10.14 -22.30 11.57
C LEU A 112 -10.34 -21.51 10.28
N ASP A 113 -10.57 -22.18 9.14
CA ASP A 113 -10.60 -21.53 7.83
C ASP A 113 -11.62 -20.40 7.74
N PRO A 114 -12.88 -20.55 8.24
CA PRO A 114 -13.83 -19.45 8.25
C PRO A 114 -13.38 -18.24 9.07
N LYS A 115 -12.60 -18.45 10.12
CA LYS A 115 -12.04 -17.36 10.94
C LYS A 115 -10.93 -16.63 10.23
N LEU A 116 -10.07 -17.35 9.52
CA LEU A 116 -9.00 -16.75 8.72
C LEU A 116 -9.55 -15.96 7.53
N ASP A 117 -10.62 -16.44 6.90
CA ASP A 117 -11.34 -15.70 5.86
C ASP A 117 -11.97 -14.41 6.40
N SER A 118 -12.54 -14.45 7.60
CA SER A 118 -13.08 -13.26 8.26
C SER A 118 -11.99 -12.22 8.55
N ILE A 119 -10.81 -12.64 8.99
CA ILE A 119 -9.66 -11.75 9.24
C ILE A 119 -9.18 -11.12 7.92
N LYS A 120 -9.06 -11.91 6.86
CA LYS A 120 -8.68 -11.42 5.53
C LYS A 120 -9.69 -10.36 5.03
N LEU A 121 -10.96 -10.63 5.18
CA LEU A 121 -12.02 -9.70 4.78
C LEU A 121 -11.97 -8.40 5.60
N ALA A 122 -11.76 -8.49 6.92
CA ALA A 122 -11.62 -7.31 7.78
C ALA A 122 -10.42 -6.45 7.36
N LEU A 123 -9.28 -7.06 7.04
CA LEU A 123 -8.10 -6.35 6.54
C LEU A 123 -8.39 -5.62 5.22
N ILE A 124 -9.03 -6.29 4.27
CA ILE A 124 -9.40 -5.69 2.97
C ILE A 124 -10.38 -4.52 3.18
N ASN A 125 -11.36 -4.67 4.05
CA ASN A 125 -12.34 -3.63 4.33
C ASN A 125 -11.68 -2.40 4.96
N GLU A 126 -10.75 -2.58 5.89
CA GLU A 126 -9.99 -1.46 6.48
C GLU A 126 -9.12 -0.75 5.44
N MET A 127 -8.45 -1.50 4.56
CA MET A 127 -7.69 -0.91 3.46
C MET A 127 -8.58 -0.12 2.49
N LYS A 128 -9.80 -0.56 2.24
CA LYS A 128 -10.78 0.14 1.39
C LYS A 128 -11.38 1.37 2.07
N ALA A 129 -11.49 1.36 3.39
CA ALA A 129 -12.01 2.49 4.17
C ALA A 129 -10.98 3.62 4.34
N THR A 130 -9.67 3.30 4.34
CA THR A 130 -8.62 4.29 4.55
C THR A 130 -8.20 4.93 3.23
N THR A 131 -8.31 6.25 3.12
CA THR A 131 -7.96 7.01 1.92
C THR A 131 -6.56 7.64 2.01
N LEU A 132 -5.98 7.91 0.85
CA LEU A 132 -4.71 8.64 0.76
C LEU A 132 -4.83 10.06 1.36
N ALA A 133 -5.98 10.72 1.17
CA ALA A 133 -6.24 12.05 1.74
C ALA A 133 -6.15 12.07 3.26
N GLU A 134 -6.64 11.04 3.95
CA GLU A 134 -6.51 10.92 5.41
C GLU A 134 -5.06 10.87 5.86
N LEU A 135 -4.21 10.12 5.14
CA LEU A 135 -2.79 10.03 5.46
C LEU A 135 -2.07 11.36 5.24
N VAL A 136 -2.37 12.06 4.15
CA VAL A 136 -1.82 13.39 3.85
C VAL A 136 -2.22 14.40 4.92
N ASN A 137 -3.51 14.48 5.25
CA ASN A 137 -4.03 15.38 6.27
C ASN A 137 -3.38 15.13 7.64
N LYS A 138 -3.22 13.86 7.99
CA LYS A 138 -2.57 13.47 9.26
C LYS A 138 -1.09 13.87 9.27
N ALA A 139 -0.37 13.68 8.16
CA ALA A 139 1.01 14.11 8.02
C ALA A 139 1.16 15.64 8.16
N GLN A 140 0.26 16.42 7.54
CA GLN A 140 0.23 17.87 7.67
C GLN A 140 -0.01 18.30 9.12
N THR A 141 -0.99 17.72 9.80
CA THR A 141 -1.29 18.00 11.21
C THR A 141 -0.10 17.71 12.13
N ILE A 142 0.57 16.57 11.95
CA ILE A 142 1.74 16.19 12.74
C ILE A 142 2.90 17.18 12.52
N ASN A 143 3.14 17.60 11.27
CA ASN A 143 4.23 18.52 10.96
C ASN A 143 3.97 19.93 11.50
N LEU A 144 2.72 20.43 11.44
CA LEU A 144 2.34 21.70 12.06
C LEU A 144 2.55 21.69 13.58
N ALA A 145 2.18 20.60 14.26
CA ALA A 145 2.40 20.45 15.69
C ALA A 145 3.90 20.48 16.07
N LYS A 146 4.76 19.82 15.27
CA LYS A 146 6.23 19.85 15.47
C LYS A 146 6.82 21.24 15.26
N SER A 147 6.33 21.99 14.25
CA SER A 147 6.81 23.35 13.97
C SER A 147 6.45 24.34 15.07
N ASN A 148 5.34 24.15 15.77
CA ASN A 148 4.90 25.00 16.86
C ASN A 148 5.57 24.66 18.22
N SER A 149 6.34 23.56 18.29
CA SER A 149 7.01 23.10 19.51
C SER A 149 8.52 23.45 19.56
N ASN A 150 9.02 24.11 18.51
CA ASN A 150 10.38 24.66 18.40
C ASN A 150 10.37 26.20 18.44
#